data_02aa0ebda75edaff1f7d22dde5dcfc88
#
_entry.id   02aa0ebda75edaff1f7d22dde5dcfc88
#
_cell.length_a   1.000
_cell.length_b   1.000
_cell.length_c   1.000
_cell.angle_alpha   90.00
_cell.angle_beta   90.00
_cell.angle_gamma   90.00
#
_symmetry.space_group_name_H-M   'P 1'
#
loop_
_entity.id
_entity.type
_entity.pdbx_description
1 polymer ?
#
loop_
_entity_poly.entity_id
_entity_poly.type
_entity_poly.pdbx_seq_one_letter_code
_entity_poly.pdbx_strand_id
1 'polypeptide(L)'
;MDIRNFDDLLQAARAQPDPQRLLFVFAGAELPEHPTARQRAEFEAGEGGELAPLMCVDKAAADLAGFDALCTEAARAGPPWAIVFTAALSGRGGKPPSGADIDAALQHMVDAIKAGRLEGMLPFNRAGEPVHLA
;
A
#
# COMPACT_ATOMS: atom_id res chain seq x y z
N MET A 1 -4.53 -19.50 -2.68
CA MET A 1 -5.69 -18.62 -2.88
C MET A 1 -5.31 -17.51 -3.84
N ASP A 2 -6.12 -17.30 -4.87
CA ASP A 2 -5.87 -16.22 -5.82
C ASP A 2 -6.44 -14.92 -5.31
N ILE A 3 -5.59 -13.90 -5.21
CA ILE A 3 -6.01 -12.55 -4.83
C ILE A 3 -6.26 -11.78 -6.13
N ARG A 4 -7.52 -11.57 -6.46
CA ARG A 4 -7.95 -10.90 -7.68
C ARG A 4 -8.29 -9.43 -7.45
N ASN A 5 -8.54 -9.07 -6.19
CA ASN A 5 -8.87 -7.71 -5.78
C ASN A 5 -8.54 -7.54 -4.30
N PHE A 6 -8.74 -6.34 -3.80
CA PHE A 6 -8.46 -6.02 -2.40
C PHE A 6 -9.31 -6.84 -1.43
N ASP A 7 -10.58 -7.07 -1.74
CA ASP A 7 -11.48 -7.82 -0.85
C ASP A 7 -11.00 -9.26 -0.66
N ASP A 8 -10.42 -9.88 -1.69
CA ASP A 8 -9.84 -11.22 -1.59
C ASP A 8 -8.66 -11.22 -0.59
N LEU A 9 -7.82 -10.20 -0.63
CA LEU A 9 -6.73 -10.03 0.33
C LEU A 9 -7.27 -9.90 1.76
N LEU A 10 -8.30 -9.08 1.94
CA LEU A 10 -8.90 -8.86 3.25
C LEU A 10 -9.49 -10.14 3.82
N GLN A 11 -10.19 -10.92 3.01
CA GLN A 11 -10.75 -12.21 3.42
C GLN A 11 -9.66 -13.20 3.78
N ALA A 12 -8.58 -13.25 2.99
CA ALA A 12 -7.45 -14.13 3.26
C ALA A 12 -6.78 -13.78 4.61
N ALA A 13 -6.64 -12.50 4.89
CA ALA A 13 -6.07 -12.03 6.15
C ALA A 13 -6.96 -12.41 7.34
N ARG A 14 -8.27 -12.25 7.20
CA ARG A 14 -9.24 -12.60 8.25
C ARG A 14 -9.29 -14.09 8.54
N ALA A 15 -8.96 -14.92 7.55
CA ALA A 15 -8.99 -16.39 7.68
C ALA A 15 -7.75 -16.94 8.38
N GLN A 16 -6.74 -16.15 8.66
CA GLN A 16 -5.53 -16.59 9.34
C GLN A 16 -5.80 -16.89 10.82
N PRO A 17 -5.11 -17.90 11.41
CA PRO A 17 -5.33 -18.25 12.82
C PRO A 17 -4.92 -17.14 13.80
N ASP A 18 -3.87 -16.38 13.50
CA ASP A 18 -3.47 -15.25 14.31
C ASP A 18 -4.01 -13.93 13.76
N PRO A 19 -4.27 -12.93 14.64
CA PRO A 19 -4.73 -11.62 14.17
C PRO A 19 -3.74 -11.00 13.19
N GLN A 20 -4.26 -10.50 12.07
CA GLN A 20 -3.46 -9.86 11.03
C GLN A 20 -3.63 -8.34 11.12
N ARG A 21 -2.52 -7.63 11.04
CA ARG A 21 -2.51 -6.17 10.87
C ARG A 21 -2.16 -5.89 9.43
N LEU A 22 -3.06 -5.20 8.72
CA LEU A 22 -2.80 -4.79 7.34
C LEU A 22 -2.06 -3.46 7.34
N LEU A 23 -1.01 -3.40 6.53
CA LEU A 23 -0.12 -2.25 6.44
C LEU A 23 -0.28 -1.64 5.05
N PHE A 24 -0.45 -0.33 5.00
CA PHE A 24 -0.70 0.39 3.75
C PHE A 24 0.28 1.54 3.60
N VAL A 25 0.94 1.62 2.45
CA VAL A 25 1.71 2.78 2.04
C VAL A 25 1.08 3.33 0.78
N PHE A 26 0.49 4.51 0.87
CA PHE A 26 -0.10 5.20 -0.28
C PHE A 26 0.99 5.97 -1.00
N ALA A 27 1.07 5.78 -2.31
CA ALA A 27 2.11 6.38 -3.14
C ALA A 27 1.50 7.15 -4.30
N GLY A 28 2.18 8.20 -4.70
CA GLY A 28 1.84 8.97 -5.88
C GLY A 28 3.00 8.98 -6.86
N ALA A 29 2.77 9.52 -8.05
CA ALA A 29 3.81 9.70 -9.04
C ALA A 29 4.40 11.11 -8.91
N GLU A 30 5.71 11.21 -8.94
CA GLU A 30 6.44 12.47 -8.90
C GLU A 30 7.43 12.54 -10.05
N LEU A 31 7.74 13.75 -10.51
CA LEU A 31 8.87 13.96 -11.40
C LEU A 31 10.18 13.81 -10.63
N PRO A 32 11.22 13.20 -11.25
CA PRO A 32 12.54 13.20 -10.64
C PRO A 32 13.07 14.62 -10.47
N GLU A 33 14.09 14.79 -9.64
CA GLU A 33 14.63 16.11 -9.27
C GLU A 33 15.06 16.95 -10.48
N HIS A 34 15.67 16.31 -11.47
CA HIS A 34 16.10 16.96 -12.70
C HIS A 34 15.52 16.21 -13.91
N PRO A 35 14.22 16.39 -14.18
CA PRO A 35 13.59 15.60 -15.24
C PRO A 35 14.04 16.03 -16.63
N THR A 36 14.15 15.06 -17.53
CA THR A 36 14.34 15.33 -18.96
C THR A 36 13.03 15.87 -19.55
N ALA A 37 13.09 16.45 -20.73
CA ALA A 37 11.90 16.90 -21.44
C ALA A 37 10.92 15.75 -21.69
N ARG A 38 11.46 14.55 -22.00
CA ARG A 38 10.64 13.36 -22.23
C ARG A 38 9.94 12.93 -20.94
N GLN A 39 10.65 12.90 -19.81
CA GLN A 39 10.06 12.54 -18.52
C GLN A 39 8.96 13.51 -18.14
N ARG A 40 9.16 14.80 -18.37
CA ARG A 40 8.18 15.83 -18.09
C ARG A 40 6.94 15.65 -18.95
N ALA A 41 7.11 15.39 -20.25
CA ALA A 41 6.00 15.18 -21.18
C ALA A 41 5.20 13.93 -20.81
N GLU A 42 5.87 12.83 -20.46
CA GLU A 42 5.20 11.60 -20.02
C GLU A 42 4.41 11.83 -18.74
N PHE A 43 4.98 12.56 -17.79
CA PHE A 43 4.31 12.87 -16.53
C PHE A 43 3.04 13.72 -16.75
N GLU A 44 3.13 14.75 -17.58
CA GLU A 44 1.99 15.62 -17.93
C GLU A 44 0.88 14.86 -18.66
N ALA A 45 1.24 13.81 -19.39
CA ALA A 45 0.28 12.93 -20.07
C ALA A 45 -0.33 11.88 -19.13
N GLY A 46 0.02 11.90 -17.85
CA GLY A 46 -0.45 10.92 -16.87
C GLY A 46 0.34 9.61 -16.88
N GLU A 47 1.48 9.60 -17.56
CA GLU A 47 2.34 8.44 -17.69
C GLU A 47 3.70 8.73 -17.04
N GLY A 48 4.40 7.68 -16.62
CA GLY A 48 5.74 7.83 -16.04
C GLY A 48 5.74 8.47 -14.66
N GLY A 49 6.90 8.95 -14.25
CA GLY A 49 7.15 9.48 -12.93
C GLY A 49 7.71 8.43 -11.98
N GLU A 50 8.24 8.89 -10.86
CA GLU A 50 8.73 8.02 -9.79
C GLU A 50 7.67 7.85 -8.73
N LEU A 51 7.58 6.65 -8.14
CA LEU A 51 6.68 6.41 -7.02
C LEU A 51 7.25 7.03 -5.75
N ALA A 52 6.43 7.85 -5.10
CA ALA A 52 6.80 8.51 -3.86
C ALA A 52 5.81 8.12 -2.77
N PRO A 53 6.29 7.58 -1.63
CA PRO A 53 5.41 7.33 -0.48
C PRO A 53 4.84 8.64 0.04
N LEU A 54 3.52 8.68 0.24
CA LEU A 54 2.80 9.88 0.68
C LEU A 54 2.29 9.76 2.11
N MET A 55 1.79 8.59 2.50
CA MET A 55 1.33 8.33 3.85
C MET A 55 1.27 6.85 4.15
N CYS A 56 1.32 6.52 5.43
CA CYS A 56 1.23 5.17 5.95
C CYS A 56 0.01 5.03 6.84
N VAL A 57 -0.68 3.90 6.74
CA VAL A 57 -1.83 3.57 7.57
C VAL A 57 -1.74 2.10 7.94
N ASP A 58 -2.16 1.74 9.13
CA ASP A 58 -2.30 0.34 9.52
C ASP A 58 -3.70 0.10 10.09
N LYS A 59 -4.23 -1.09 9.81
CA LYS A 59 -5.57 -1.49 10.26
C LYS A 59 -5.58 -2.96 10.66
N ALA A 60 -6.29 -3.28 11.73
CA ALA A 60 -6.60 -4.67 12.02
C ALA A 60 -7.51 -5.21 10.91
N ALA A 61 -7.18 -6.38 10.36
CA ALA A 61 -7.97 -6.97 9.29
C ALA A 61 -9.44 -7.16 9.69
N ALA A 62 -9.67 -7.49 10.96
CA ALA A 62 -11.02 -7.69 11.50
C ALA A 62 -11.86 -6.39 11.55
N ASP A 63 -11.20 -5.23 11.63
CA ASP A 63 -11.87 -3.94 11.81
C ASP A 63 -12.06 -3.16 10.50
N LEU A 64 -11.40 -3.57 9.42
CA LEU A 64 -11.53 -2.88 8.15
C LEU A 64 -12.75 -3.40 7.39
N ALA A 65 -13.68 -2.49 7.08
CA ALA A 65 -14.93 -2.86 6.40
C ALA A 65 -14.70 -3.27 4.94
N GLY A 66 -13.75 -2.61 4.25
CA GLY A 66 -13.45 -2.90 2.86
C GLY A 66 -12.60 -1.82 2.24
N PHE A 67 -12.35 -1.94 0.94
CA PHE A 67 -11.51 -1.00 0.22
C PHE A 67 -12.08 0.42 0.19
N ASP A 68 -13.40 0.55 0.01
CA ASP A 68 -14.05 1.87 -0.03
C ASP A 68 -13.86 2.63 1.29
N ALA A 69 -13.95 1.94 2.42
CA ALA A 69 -13.72 2.54 3.73
C ALA A 69 -12.28 3.04 3.86
N LEU A 70 -11.32 2.26 3.38
CA LEU A 70 -9.91 2.64 3.38
C LEU A 70 -9.67 3.88 2.50
N CYS A 71 -10.25 3.91 1.30
CA CYS A 71 -10.12 5.04 0.38
C CYS A 71 -10.75 6.32 0.96
N THR A 72 -11.89 6.21 1.60
CA THR A 72 -12.57 7.35 2.24
C THR A 72 -11.70 7.95 3.35
N GLU A 73 -11.10 7.10 4.17
CA GLU A 73 -10.21 7.55 5.24
C GLU A 73 -8.96 8.20 4.66
N ALA A 74 -8.37 7.61 3.62
CA ALA A 74 -7.19 8.15 2.97
C ALA A 74 -7.45 9.53 2.34
N ALA A 75 -8.62 9.72 1.75
CA ALA A 75 -9.01 11.00 1.14
C ALA A 75 -9.11 12.13 2.18
N ARG A 76 -9.49 11.79 3.42
CA ARG A 76 -9.58 12.76 4.51
C ARG A 76 -8.22 13.07 5.16
N ALA A 77 -7.31 12.09 5.14
CA ALA A 77 -6.07 12.15 5.89
C ALA A 77 -4.89 12.72 5.12
N GLY A 78 -4.91 12.65 3.79
CA GLY A 78 -3.72 12.99 3.03
C GLY A 78 -3.98 13.41 1.59
N PRO A 79 -2.89 13.56 0.82
CA PRO A 79 -2.97 14.00 -0.57
C PRO A 79 -3.53 12.91 -1.49
N PRO A 80 -3.93 13.26 -2.72
CA PRO A 80 -4.31 12.27 -3.72
C PRO A 80 -3.18 11.28 -3.97
N TRP A 81 -3.54 10.01 -4.17
CA TRP A 81 -2.60 8.92 -4.38
C TRP A 81 -3.00 8.13 -5.63
N ALA A 82 -2.07 7.34 -6.16
CA ALA A 82 -2.30 6.52 -7.35
C ALA A 82 -2.30 5.03 -7.05
N ILE A 83 -1.42 4.59 -6.17
CA ILE A 83 -1.23 3.17 -5.83
C ILE A 83 -1.13 3.04 -4.32
N VAL A 84 -1.74 2.00 -3.76
CA VAL A 84 -1.54 1.63 -2.37
C VAL A 84 -0.80 0.29 -2.32
N PHE A 85 0.35 0.28 -1.64
CA PHE A 85 1.11 -0.94 -1.39
C PHE A 85 0.63 -1.55 -0.08
N THR A 86 0.33 -2.84 -0.12
CA THR A 86 -0.27 -3.54 1.00
C THR A 86 0.59 -4.74 1.42
N ALA A 87 0.74 -4.91 2.72
CA ALA A 87 1.36 -6.09 3.31
C ALA A 87 0.58 -6.49 4.55
N ALA A 88 0.74 -7.72 4.99
CA ALA A 88 0.13 -8.21 6.21
C ALA A 88 1.21 -8.55 7.23
N LEU A 89 0.98 -8.14 8.46
CA LEU A 89 1.86 -8.48 9.59
C LEU A 89 1.07 -9.35 10.57
N SER A 90 1.56 -10.56 10.79
CA SER A 90 0.87 -11.54 11.64
C SER A 90 1.19 -11.31 13.11
N GLY A 91 0.17 -11.46 13.93
CA GLY A 91 0.36 -11.63 15.38
C GLY A 91 0.88 -13.00 15.71
N ARG A 92 0.98 -13.30 16.99
CA ARG A 92 1.47 -14.59 17.52
C ARG A 92 0.64 -15.02 18.71
N GLY A 93 0.33 -16.33 18.78
CA GLY A 93 -0.36 -16.90 19.92
C GLY A 93 -1.70 -16.24 20.23
N GLY A 94 -2.44 -15.87 19.19
CA GLY A 94 -3.73 -15.21 19.33
C GLY A 94 -3.66 -13.71 19.67
N LYS A 95 -2.46 -13.14 19.74
CA LYS A 95 -2.23 -11.73 20.05
C LYS A 95 -1.85 -10.95 18.79
N PRO A 96 -2.30 -9.68 18.65
CA PRO A 96 -1.90 -8.85 17.52
C PRO A 96 -0.41 -8.47 17.59
N PRO A 97 0.17 -8.01 16.45
CA PRO A 97 1.53 -7.47 16.47
C PRO A 97 1.65 -6.26 17.38
N SER A 98 2.84 -6.03 17.93
CA SER A 98 3.09 -4.85 18.76
C SER A 98 3.17 -3.58 17.91
N GLY A 99 2.98 -2.42 18.55
CA GLY A 99 3.17 -1.12 17.88
C GLY A 99 4.57 -0.95 17.32
N ALA A 100 5.59 -1.43 18.02
CA ALA A 100 6.98 -1.37 17.57
C ALA A 100 7.19 -2.21 16.30
N ASP A 101 6.59 -3.41 16.25
CA ASP A 101 6.66 -4.27 15.06
C ASP A 101 5.97 -3.63 13.86
N ILE A 102 4.82 -3.00 14.10
CA ILE A 102 4.06 -2.30 13.06
C ILE A 102 4.88 -1.14 12.49
N ASP A 103 5.45 -0.32 13.35
CA ASP A 103 6.26 0.84 12.93
C ASP A 103 7.48 0.41 12.11
N ALA A 104 8.18 -0.64 12.58
CA ALA A 104 9.33 -1.17 11.87
C ALA A 104 8.96 -1.72 10.49
N ALA A 105 7.84 -2.43 10.40
CA ALA A 105 7.38 -3.00 9.14
C ALA A 105 6.95 -1.91 8.15
N LEU A 106 6.25 -0.87 8.61
CA LEU A 106 5.88 0.27 7.76
C LEU A 106 7.12 1.01 7.25
N GLN A 107 8.11 1.24 8.11
CA GLN A 107 9.35 1.88 7.69
C GLN A 107 10.08 1.04 6.64
N HIS A 108 10.10 -0.27 6.82
CA HIS A 108 10.69 -1.18 5.83
C HIS A 108 9.99 -1.07 4.46
N MET A 109 8.66 -0.98 4.47
CA MET A 109 7.89 -0.80 3.24
C MET A 109 8.23 0.51 2.54
N VAL A 110 8.30 1.61 3.28
CA VAL A 110 8.66 2.93 2.73
C VAL A 110 10.05 2.88 2.10
N ASP A 111 11.02 2.32 2.79
CA ASP A 111 12.40 2.22 2.29
C ASP A 111 12.47 1.34 1.03
N ALA A 112 11.73 0.25 1.00
CA ALA A 112 11.68 -0.65 -0.14
C ALA A 112 11.07 0.04 -1.37
N ILE A 113 9.99 0.79 -1.19
CA ILE A 113 9.35 1.53 -2.29
C ILE A 113 10.32 2.58 -2.86
N LYS A 114 11.00 3.33 -2.00
CA LYS A 114 11.99 4.32 -2.42
C LYS A 114 13.15 3.70 -3.19
N ALA A 115 13.51 2.47 -2.85
CA ALA A 115 14.60 1.73 -3.51
C ALA A 115 14.14 0.95 -4.74
N GLY A 116 12.85 0.96 -5.05
CA GLY A 116 12.31 0.19 -6.18
C GLY A 116 12.20 -1.31 -5.93
N ARG A 117 12.30 -1.73 -4.67
CA ARG A 117 12.17 -3.15 -4.29
C ARG A 117 10.75 -3.42 -3.84
N LEU A 118 9.92 -3.90 -4.76
CA LEU A 118 8.49 -4.03 -4.55
C LEU A 118 8.03 -5.45 -4.20
N GLU A 119 8.93 -6.40 -4.13
CA GLU A 119 8.64 -7.79 -3.76
C GLU A 119 8.10 -7.85 -2.33
N GLY A 120 7.16 -8.74 -2.10
CA GLY A 120 6.55 -8.93 -0.79
C GLY A 120 5.42 -7.98 -0.48
N MET A 121 5.12 -7.06 -1.37
CA MET A 121 3.99 -6.14 -1.24
C MET A 121 3.02 -6.34 -2.40
N LEU A 122 1.73 -6.14 -2.12
CA LEU A 122 0.70 -6.20 -3.13
C LEU A 122 0.22 -4.78 -3.45
N PRO A 123 0.47 -4.29 -4.68
CA PRO A 123 0.00 -2.96 -5.07
C PRO A 123 -1.39 -3.03 -5.66
N PHE A 124 -2.23 -2.07 -5.28
CA PHE A 124 -3.58 -1.92 -5.81
C PHE A 124 -3.78 -0.50 -6.32
N ASN A 125 -4.55 -0.36 -7.39
CA ASN A 125 -4.96 0.95 -7.89
C ASN A 125 -6.14 1.49 -7.08
N ARG A 126 -6.67 2.64 -7.48
CA ARG A 126 -7.78 3.28 -6.77
C ARG A 126 -9.10 2.53 -6.88
N ALA A 127 -9.20 1.58 -7.79
CA ALA A 127 -10.37 0.71 -7.94
C ALA A 127 -10.25 -0.60 -7.14
N GLY A 128 -9.15 -0.80 -6.41
CA GLY A 128 -8.92 -2.02 -5.65
C GLY A 128 -8.45 -3.19 -6.51
N GLU A 129 -7.95 -2.92 -7.69
CA GLU A 129 -7.45 -3.93 -8.61
C GLU A 129 -5.93 -4.05 -8.47
N PRO A 130 -5.38 -5.29 -8.50
CA PRO A 130 -3.93 -5.46 -8.46
C PRO A 130 -3.28 -4.83 -9.68
N VAL A 131 -2.11 -4.23 -9.49
CA VAL A 131 -1.33 -3.64 -10.57
C VAL A 131 0.00 -4.35 -10.72
N HIS A 132 0.47 -4.43 -11.95
CA HIS A 132 1.81 -4.90 -12.27
C HIS A 132 2.73 -3.70 -12.43
N LEU A 133 3.80 -3.69 -11.63
CA LEU A 133 4.83 -2.67 -11.72
C LEU A 133 6.08 -3.33 -12.29
N ALA A 134 6.44 -2.90 -13.48
CA ALA A 134 7.61 -3.43 -14.16
C ALA A 134 8.92 -2.83 -13.62
#